data_5bb3e82760efee26309ecd2b6181a723
#
_entry.id   5bb3e82760efee26309ecd2b6181a723
#
_cell.length_a   1.000
_cell.length_b   1.000
_cell.length_c   1.000
_cell.angle_alpha   90.00
_cell.angle_beta   90.00
_cell.angle_gamma   90.00
#
_symmetry.space_group_name_H-M   'P 1'
#
loop_
_entity.id
_entity.type
_entity.pdbx_description
1 polymer ?
#
loop_
_entity_poly.entity_id
_entity_poly.type
_entity_poly.pdbx_seq_one_letter_code
_entity_poly.pdbx_strand_id
1 'polypeptide(L)'
;MSYPHHAEKNIPRLFIGFMKMTLLYIILAAMMTACGGTGNSSADGRTTDTAVTASSQSVHSDSFDGHAALELARQQCDFGPRVPATPAHAKCAEWLTTTLQASCDTVIVQQGTVTTGQGNPLGIKNIIGIINPDAEKRLLLLAHWDTRPWADNDPDVANHKQPVMGANDGASGVAVLLQLAKQLKADGTTLGVDILLVDAEDMGINDIEESWCLGTQYWTTHPHVAGYKPLFGILLDMVGAEDARFTREYYSSRYASGFGDMIWNCAAGDHFRNIDGGAVTDDHIFINQAGIPCVDIIDMRTDGNSGFCPVWHTISDTMDRISPYTLTEVGQTLINVISTLEQE
;
A
#
# COMPACT_ATOMS: atom_id res chain seq x y z
N MET A 1 -12.27 -24.28 -32.01
CA MET A 1 -13.37 -23.34 -32.32
C MET A 1 -12.78 -21.95 -32.27
N SER A 2 -12.87 -21.23 -33.39
CA SER A 2 -12.18 -19.97 -33.66
C SER A 2 -12.83 -18.80 -32.92
N TYR A 3 -12.03 -17.98 -32.26
CA TYR A 3 -12.50 -16.70 -31.68
C TYR A 3 -12.61 -15.64 -32.78
N PRO A 4 -13.65 -14.82 -32.80
CA PRO A 4 -13.77 -13.69 -33.72
C PRO A 4 -13.03 -12.46 -33.19
N HIS A 5 -12.27 -11.82 -34.09
CA HIS A 5 -11.71 -10.48 -33.95
C HIS A 5 -12.80 -9.44 -33.62
N HIS A 6 -12.67 -8.70 -32.54
CA HIS A 6 -13.50 -7.54 -32.24
C HIS A 6 -12.81 -6.26 -32.65
N ALA A 7 -13.61 -5.44 -33.33
CA ALA A 7 -13.30 -4.19 -33.97
C ALA A 7 -12.92 -3.08 -32.96
N GLU A 8 -11.92 -2.28 -33.37
CA GLU A 8 -11.60 -0.99 -32.75
C GLU A 8 -12.82 -0.07 -32.70
N LYS A 9 -13.20 0.39 -31.52
CA LYS A 9 -14.14 1.47 -31.30
C LYS A 9 -13.41 2.78 -31.11
N ASN A 10 -13.72 3.73 -31.99
CA ASN A 10 -13.22 5.09 -32.05
C ASN A 10 -13.40 5.86 -30.71
N ILE A 11 -12.28 6.32 -30.15
CA ILE A 11 -12.25 7.30 -29.04
C ILE A 11 -12.21 8.71 -29.67
N PRO A 12 -13.04 9.67 -29.25
CA PRO A 12 -13.01 11.03 -29.77
C PRO A 12 -11.76 11.77 -29.27
N ARG A 13 -10.97 12.30 -30.21
CA ARG A 13 -9.82 13.15 -29.94
C ARG A 13 -10.28 14.49 -29.36
N LEU A 14 -9.92 14.75 -28.10
CA LEU A 14 -10.02 16.09 -27.53
C LEU A 14 -8.73 16.87 -27.85
N PHE A 15 -8.91 18.09 -28.36
CA PHE A 15 -7.87 19.02 -28.82
C PHE A 15 -6.89 19.39 -27.69
N ILE A 16 -5.59 19.11 -27.89
CA ILE A 16 -4.51 19.68 -27.09
C ILE A 16 -3.83 20.75 -27.93
N GLY A 17 -4.00 22.01 -27.50
CA GLY A 17 -3.33 23.16 -28.08
C GLY A 17 -1.83 23.16 -27.76
N PHE A 18 -1.01 23.17 -28.80
CA PHE A 18 0.44 23.32 -28.71
C PHE A 18 0.79 24.78 -28.34
N MET A 19 1.42 25.00 -27.22
CA MET A 19 2.16 26.23 -26.92
C MET A 19 3.66 25.94 -27.08
N LYS A 20 4.23 26.49 -28.14
CA LYS A 20 5.67 26.46 -28.42
C LYS A 20 6.41 27.35 -27.43
N MET A 21 7.28 26.81 -26.62
CA MET A 21 8.28 27.58 -25.86
C MET A 21 9.68 27.29 -26.41
N THR A 22 10.29 28.35 -26.89
CA THR A 22 11.59 28.41 -27.54
C THR A 22 12.70 28.21 -26.51
N LEU A 23 13.56 27.23 -26.71
CA LEU A 23 14.72 26.94 -25.88
C LEU A 23 15.90 27.82 -26.32
N LEU A 24 16.39 28.69 -25.44
CA LEU A 24 17.60 29.50 -25.67
C LEU A 24 18.79 28.82 -24.96
N TYR A 25 19.71 28.30 -25.75
CA TYR A 25 21.02 27.78 -25.25
C TYR A 25 21.99 28.93 -25.05
N ILE A 26 22.56 29.06 -23.84
CA ILE A 26 23.76 29.88 -23.59
C ILE A 26 24.87 28.92 -23.21
N ILE A 27 25.89 28.82 -24.10
CA ILE A 27 27.15 28.14 -23.86
C ILE A 27 28.09 29.17 -23.21
N LEU A 28 28.65 28.87 -22.04
CA LEU A 28 29.75 29.63 -21.48
C LEU A 28 30.95 28.70 -21.26
N ALA A 29 31.96 28.89 -22.06
CA ALA A 29 33.27 28.27 -21.90
C ALA A 29 34.13 29.12 -20.99
N ALA A 30 34.81 28.56 -20.01
CA ALA A 30 35.86 29.23 -19.25
C ALA A 30 37.09 28.33 -19.14
N MET A 31 38.19 28.94 -19.47
CA MET A 31 39.53 28.40 -19.70
C MET A 31 40.25 27.92 -18.47
N MET A 32 41.13 26.94 -18.69
CA MET A 32 42.20 26.51 -17.79
C MET A 32 43.29 27.57 -17.67
N THR A 33 43.88 27.70 -16.48
CA THR A 33 45.27 28.11 -16.33
C THR A 33 45.93 27.28 -15.24
N ALA A 34 46.95 26.56 -15.65
CA ALA A 34 47.88 25.85 -14.75
C ALA A 34 48.99 26.79 -14.34
N CYS A 35 49.42 26.71 -13.08
CA CYS A 35 50.77 27.07 -12.70
C CYS A 35 51.24 26.18 -11.53
N GLY A 36 52.40 25.54 -11.77
CA GLY A 36 53.07 24.68 -10.81
C GLY A 36 53.91 25.45 -9.82
N GLY A 37 54.25 24.80 -8.72
CA GLY A 37 55.22 25.29 -7.71
C GLY A 37 55.58 24.15 -6.80
N THR A 38 56.83 23.69 -6.96
CA THR A 38 57.55 22.75 -6.08
C THR A 38 57.96 23.40 -4.75
N GLY A 39 57.83 22.70 -3.63
CA GLY A 39 58.41 23.12 -2.35
C GLY A 39 58.28 22.02 -1.31
N ASN A 40 59.43 21.44 -1.02
CA ASN A 40 59.70 20.40 -0.03
C ASN A 40 59.86 21.00 1.36
N SER A 41 59.29 20.43 2.43
CA SER A 41 60.00 20.09 3.69
C SER A 41 59.07 19.71 4.84
N SER A 42 59.47 18.66 5.45
CA SER A 42 59.21 18.01 6.75
C SER A 42 58.71 18.88 7.90
N ALA A 43 57.78 18.37 8.70
CA ALA A 43 57.89 17.95 10.09
C ALA A 43 56.55 17.80 10.80
N ASP A 44 56.37 16.62 11.31
CA ASP A 44 55.87 16.23 12.63
C ASP A 44 54.74 17.06 13.28
N GLY A 45 53.60 16.43 13.48
CA GLY A 45 52.48 16.98 14.24
C GLY A 45 51.31 16.00 14.29
N ARG A 46 51.43 15.00 15.13
CA ARG A 46 50.42 14.00 15.44
C ARG A 46 49.26 14.66 16.18
N THR A 47 48.15 14.92 15.49
CA THR A 47 46.86 15.15 16.12
C THR A 47 45.91 14.06 15.60
N THR A 48 45.54 13.17 16.49
CA THR A 48 44.50 12.16 16.32
C THR A 48 43.15 12.88 16.33
N ASP A 49 42.67 13.28 15.17
CA ASP A 49 41.25 13.54 14.98
C ASP A 49 40.53 12.20 14.89
N THR A 50 39.99 11.77 16.02
CA THR A 50 38.98 10.72 16.08
C THR A 50 37.72 11.31 15.45
N ALA A 51 37.54 11.07 14.15
CA ALA A 51 36.24 11.21 13.52
C ALA A 51 35.32 10.22 14.23
N VAL A 52 34.51 10.72 15.15
CA VAL A 52 33.35 10.03 15.67
C VAL A 52 32.35 9.96 14.47
N THR A 53 32.40 8.86 13.74
CA THR A 53 31.31 8.45 12.90
C THR A 53 30.15 8.21 13.86
N ALA A 54 29.23 9.19 13.96
CA ALA A 54 27.93 8.97 14.53
C ALA A 54 27.25 7.94 13.61
N SER A 55 27.23 6.68 14.04
CA SER A 55 26.33 5.71 13.47
C SER A 55 24.92 6.24 13.80
N SER A 56 24.18 6.66 12.80
CA SER A 56 22.76 6.90 12.93
C SER A 56 22.14 5.55 13.28
N GLN A 57 21.90 5.31 14.57
CA GLN A 57 21.08 4.18 15.00
C GLN A 57 19.68 4.45 14.43
N SER A 58 19.13 3.48 13.71
CA SER A 58 17.72 3.51 13.31
C SER A 58 16.88 3.69 14.58
N VAL A 59 15.94 4.63 14.54
CA VAL A 59 15.05 4.93 15.66
C VAL A 59 14.10 3.78 15.94
N HIS A 60 13.90 2.88 14.96
CA HIS A 60 12.93 1.80 15.02
C HIS A 60 13.56 0.48 15.47
N SER A 61 12.77 -0.36 16.15
CA SER A 61 13.19 -1.68 16.61
C SER A 61 13.63 -2.56 15.44
N ASP A 62 14.62 -3.41 15.68
CA ASP A 62 15.33 -4.17 14.62
C ASP A 62 14.46 -5.22 13.89
N SER A 63 13.23 -5.51 14.36
CA SER A 63 12.36 -6.49 13.71
C SER A 63 10.88 -6.25 13.91
N PHE A 64 10.09 -6.41 12.83
CA PHE A 64 8.64 -6.41 12.89
C PHE A 64 8.10 -7.73 13.47
N ASP A 65 7.12 -7.65 14.36
CA ASP A 65 6.49 -8.82 14.97
C ASP A 65 5.35 -9.39 14.10
N GLY A 66 5.70 -10.27 13.16
CA GLY A 66 4.74 -10.94 12.30
C GLY A 66 3.82 -11.93 13.03
N HIS A 67 4.23 -12.47 14.18
CA HIS A 67 3.34 -13.32 14.99
C HIS A 67 2.24 -12.50 15.66
N ALA A 68 2.55 -11.29 16.13
CA ALA A 68 1.54 -10.36 16.62
C ALA A 68 0.60 -9.91 15.49
N ALA A 69 1.12 -9.66 14.29
CA ALA A 69 0.28 -9.38 13.13
C ALA A 69 -0.64 -10.57 12.77
N LEU A 70 -0.13 -11.80 12.78
CA LEU A 70 -0.93 -13.01 12.55
C LEU A 70 -2.10 -13.10 13.53
N GLU A 71 -1.88 -12.77 14.80
CA GLU A 71 -2.94 -12.77 15.81
C GLU A 71 -3.99 -11.67 15.54
N LEU A 72 -3.57 -10.51 15.04
CA LEU A 72 -4.50 -9.45 14.63
C LEU A 72 -5.33 -9.84 13.39
N ALA A 73 -4.76 -10.61 12.45
CA ALA A 73 -5.53 -11.18 11.34
C ALA A 73 -6.56 -12.20 11.85
N ARG A 74 -6.17 -13.06 12.79
CA ARG A 74 -7.08 -14.03 13.43
C ARG A 74 -8.26 -13.35 14.10
N GLN A 75 -8.02 -12.30 14.89
CA GLN A 75 -9.07 -11.56 15.56
C GLN A 75 -10.08 -10.93 14.59
N GLN A 76 -9.64 -10.50 13.40
CA GLN A 76 -10.55 -10.04 12.34
C GLN A 76 -11.41 -11.21 11.83
N CYS A 77 -10.80 -12.36 11.56
CA CYS A 77 -11.50 -13.55 11.07
C CYS A 77 -12.47 -14.15 12.09
N ASP A 78 -12.21 -13.98 13.40
CA ASP A 78 -13.11 -14.45 14.47
C ASP A 78 -14.48 -13.75 14.47
N PHE A 79 -14.63 -12.59 13.83
CA PHE A 79 -15.93 -11.96 13.57
C PHE A 79 -16.73 -12.69 12.49
N GLY A 80 -16.07 -13.52 11.67
CA GLY A 80 -16.58 -14.10 10.44
C GLY A 80 -16.32 -13.21 9.22
N PRO A 81 -16.87 -13.56 8.05
CA PRO A 81 -16.77 -12.73 6.85
C PRO A 81 -17.25 -11.30 7.11
N ARG A 82 -16.39 -10.30 6.81
CA ARG A 82 -16.66 -8.89 7.05
C ARG A 82 -17.39 -8.25 5.87
N VAL A 83 -18.37 -8.96 5.33
CA VAL A 83 -19.18 -8.48 4.21
C VAL A 83 -19.92 -7.20 4.61
N PRO A 84 -19.82 -6.10 3.85
CA PRO A 84 -20.48 -4.83 4.13
C PRO A 84 -21.97 -4.98 4.48
N ALA A 85 -22.46 -4.18 5.42
CA ALA A 85 -23.80 -4.19 5.96
C ALA A 85 -24.21 -5.45 6.79
N THR A 86 -23.27 -6.33 7.17
CA THR A 86 -23.52 -7.46 8.07
C THR A 86 -23.20 -7.14 9.54
N PRO A 87 -23.70 -7.92 10.51
CA PRO A 87 -23.32 -7.77 11.92
C PRO A 87 -21.82 -8.05 12.18
N ALA A 88 -21.19 -8.97 11.44
CA ALA A 88 -19.76 -9.24 11.53
C ALA A 88 -18.93 -8.01 11.12
N HIS A 89 -19.26 -7.40 9.99
CA HIS A 89 -18.69 -6.16 9.51
C HIS A 89 -18.83 -5.01 10.54
N ALA A 90 -20.04 -4.80 11.10
CA ALA A 90 -20.26 -3.76 12.08
C ALA A 90 -19.39 -3.94 13.34
N LYS A 91 -19.28 -5.16 13.87
CA LYS A 91 -18.46 -5.49 15.05
C LYS A 91 -16.97 -5.35 14.75
N CYS A 92 -16.52 -5.79 13.57
CA CYS A 92 -15.14 -5.64 13.17
C CYS A 92 -14.76 -4.16 13.03
N ALA A 93 -15.61 -3.30 12.45
CA ALA A 93 -15.38 -1.86 12.38
C ALA A 93 -15.19 -1.21 13.76
N GLU A 94 -15.99 -1.61 14.76
CA GLU A 94 -15.85 -1.13 16.14
C GLU A 94 -14.52 -1.58 16.76
N TRP A 95 -14.15 -2.83 16.54
CA TRP A 95 -12.89 -3.40 17.02
C TRP A 95 -11.68 -2.72 16.36
N LEU A 96 -11.67 -2.55 15.02
CA LEU A 96 -10.63 -1.85 14.28
C LEU A 96 -10.44 -0.41 14.79
N THR A 97 -11.55 0.31 14.97
CA THR A 97 -11.55 1.66 15.52
C THR A 97 -10.88 1.71 16.91
N THR A 98 -11.26 0.80 17.80
CA THR A 98 -10.71 0.72 19.17
C THR A 98 -9.23 0.34 19.14
N THR A 99 -8.82 -0.58 18.26
CA THR A 99 -7.44 -1.03 18.12
C THR A 99 -6.54 0.11 17.62
N LEU A 100 -6.99 0.88 16.62
CA LEU A 100 -6.24 2.06 16.14
C LEU A 100 -6.21 3.16 17.22
N GLN A 101 -7.29 3.40 17.98
CA GLN A 101 -7.30 4.37 19.07
C GLN A 101 -6.25 4.06 20.15
N ALA A 102 -5.92 2.78 20.35
CA ALA A 102 -4.86 2.39 21.27
C ALA A 102 -3.44 2.73 20.76
N SER A 103 -3.26 2.96 19.45
CA SER A 103 -1.95 3.08 18.80
C SER A 103 -1.74 4.38 18.02
N CYS A 104 -2.79 5.11 17.67
CA CYS A 104 -2.72 6.37 16.92
C CYS A 104 -3.04 7.57 17.83
N ASP A 105 -2.58 8.76 17.43
CA ASP A 105 -2.87 10.01 18.15
C ASP A 105 -4.30 10.47 17.91
N THR A 106 -4.83 10.19 16.72
CA THR A 106 -6.22 10.50 16.35
C THR A 106 -6.79 9.37 15.49
N VAL A 107 -8.08 9.07 15.67
CA VAL A 107 -8.80 8.12 14.80
C VAL A 107 -10.09 8.79 14.32
N ILE A 108 -10.29 8.75 13.00
CA ILE A 108 -11.49 9.26 12.33
C ILE A 108 -12.25 8.06 11.74
N VAL A 109 -13.54 7.96 12.03
CA VAL A 109 -14.45 7.03 11.34
C VAL A 109 -15.23 7.82 10.30
N GLN A 110 -14.84 7.69 9.04
CA GLN A 110 -15.52 8.31 7.93
C GLN A 110 -16.69 7.43 7.50
N GLN A 111 -17.89 7.97 7.57
CA GLN A 111 -19.10 7.29 7.11
C GLN A 111 -19.61 7.94 5.83
N GLY A 112 -20.06 7.11 4.89
CA GLY A 112 -20.59 7.55 3.61
C GLY A 112 -21.65 6.60 3.08
N THR A 113 -22.28 6.99 1.99
CA THR A 113 -23.14 6.12 1.19
C THR A 113 -22.62 6.10 -0.22
N VAL A 114 -22.37 4.90 -0.74
CA VAL A 114 -21.93 4.64 -2.10
C VAL A 114 -22.97 3.86 -2.86
N THR A 115 -22.82 3.71 -4.16
CA THR A 115 -23.70 2.90 -5.00
C THR A 115 -22.94 1.65 -5.45
N THR A 116 -23.46 0.47 -5.14
CA THR A 116 -22.88 -0.80 -5.60
C THR A 116 -23.02 -1.00 -7.09
N GLY A 117 -22.26 -1.90 -7.68
CA GLY A 117 -22.39 -2.26 -9.10
C GLY A 117 -23.79 -2.75 -9.51
N GLN A 118 -24.62 -3.21 -8.55
CA GLN A 118 -26.02 -3.55 -8.77
C GLN A 118 -26.97 -2.32 -8.72
N GLY A 119 -26.45 -1.12 -8.46
CA GLY A 119 -27.23 0.10 -8.35
C GLY A 119 -27.88 0.33 -6.98
N ASN A 120 -27.52 -0.44 -5.95
CA ASN A 120 -28.08 -0.32 -4.61
C ASN A 120 -27.25 0.63 -3.75
N PRO A 121 -27.88 1.44 -2.86
CA PRO A 121 -27.13 2.23 -1.88
C PRO A 121 -26.51 1.31 -0.84
N LEU A 122 -25.23 1.58 -0.48
CA LEU A 122 -24.47 0.88 0.53
C LEU A 122 -23.83 1.90 1.49
N GLY A 123 -24.07 1.73 2.78
CA GLY A 123 -23.35 2.49 3.82
C GLY A 123 -21.96 1.91 4.03
N ILE A 124 -20.94 2.78 3.98
CA ILE A 124 -19.54 2.41 4.19
C ILE A 124 -18.93 3.07 5.42
N LYS A 125 -17.82 2.49 5.93
CA LYS A 125 -17.02 3.03 7.03
C LYS A 125 -15.54 2.90 6.73
N ASN A 126 -14.91 3.97 6.25
CA ASN A 126 -13.45 4.04 6.25
C ASN A 126 -12.96 4.44 7.65
N ILE A 127 -11.86 3.84 8.11
CA ILE A 127 -11.29 4.11 9.43
C ILE A 127 -9.88 4.65 9.23
N ILE A 128 -9.61 5.86 9.72
CA ILE A 128 -8.34 6.54 9.52
C ILE A 128 -7.63 6.70 10.86
N GLY A 129 -6.49 6.04 11.04
CA GLY A 129 -5.58 6.25 12.15
C GLY A 129 -4.48 7.23 11.78
N ILE A 130 -4.26 8.25 12.61
CA ILE A 130 -3.28 9.32 12.36
C ILE A 130 -2.22 9.27 13.45
N ILE A 131 -0.96 9.11 13.03
CA ILE A 131 0.21 9.15 13.89
C ILE A 131 0.99 10.44 13.53
N ASN A 132 1.46 11.15 14.55
CA ASN A 132 2.19 12.40 14.44
C ASN A 132 1.48 13.42 13.52
N PRO A 133 0.31 13.95 13.94
CA PRO A 133 -0.55 14.79 13.11
C PRO A 133 0.10 16.11 12.69
N ASP A 134 1.08 16.60 13.45
CA ASP A 134 1.77 17.87 13.19
C ASP A 134 2.95 17.74 12.24
N ALA A 135 3.31 16.53 11.80
CA ALA A 135 4.41 16.31 10.88
C ALA A 135 4.09 16.86 9.48
N GLU A 136 5.03 17.60 8.89
CA GLU A 136 4.92 18.15 7.53
C GLU A 136 5.05 17.06 6.45
N LYS A 137 5.98 16.12 6.63
CA LYS A 137 6.18 14.97 5.75
C LYS A 137 5.27 13.82 6.23
N ARG A 138 4.40 13.33 5.36
CA ARG A 138 3.43 12.27 5.71
C ARG A 138 3.46 11.12 4.72
N LEU A 139 3.30 9.91 5.21
CA LEU A 139 3.13 8.68 4.43
C LEU A 139 1.67 8.18 4.59
N LEU A 140 1.04 7.80 3.48
CA LEU A 140 -0.26 7.15 3.49
C LEU A 140 -0.07 5.63 3.37
N LEU A 141 -0.57 4.87 4.32
CA LEU A 141 -0.62 3.41 4.29
C LEU A 141 -2.07 2.97 4.25
N LEU A 142 -2.43 2.08 3.34
CA LEU A 142 -3.82 1.66 3.23
C LEU A 142 -3.96 0.15 3.01
N ALA A 143 -5.11 -0.38 3.40
CA ALA A 143 -5.57 -1.75 3.15
C ALA A 143 -7.09 -1.77 3.24
N HIS A 144 -7.76 -2.64 2.50
CA HIS A 144 -9.19 -2.87 2.69
C HIS A 144 -9.44 -3.81 3.86
N TRP A 145 -10.60 -3.67 4.52
CA TRP A 145 -10.93 -4.46 5.71
C TRP A 145 -12.21 -5.28 5.57
N ASP A 146 -13.01 -4.99 4.54
CA ASP A 146 -14.18 -5.79 4.18
C ASP A 146 -13.79 -7.12 3.51
N THR A 147 -14.74 -7.93 3.16
CA THR A 147 -14.52 -9.17 2.43
C THR A 147 -15.60 -9.41 1.39
N ARG A 148 -15.22 -10.17 0.38
CA ARG A 148 -16.09 -10.54 -0.74
C ARG A 148 -17.35 -11.27 -0.27
N PRO A 149 -18.53 -10.84 -0.72
CA PRO A 149 -19.80 -11.46 -0.33
C PRO A 149 -20.06 -12.81 -1.02
N TRP A 150 -19.26 -13.19 -2.00
CA TRP A 150 -19.42 -14.43 -2.75
C TRP A 150 -18.06 -15.00 -3.20
N ALA A 151 -17.89 -16.33 -3.04
CA ALA A 151 -16.68 -17.05 -3.43
C ALA A 151 -16.72 -17.44 -4.91
N ASP A 152 -16.74 -16.44 -5.80
CA ASP A 152 -17.01 -16.62 -7.24
C ASP A 152 -15.87 -17.28 -8.03
N ASN A 153 -14.67 -17.41 -7.43
CA ASN A 153 -13.55 -18.18 -7.98
C ASN A 153 -13.39 -19.57 -7.35
N ASP A 154 -14.28 -19.96 -6.43
CA ASP A 154 -14.20 -21.29 -5.83
C ASP A 154 -14.37 -22.39 -6.91
N PRO A 155 -13.55 -23.44 -6.91
CA PRO A 155 -13.65 -24.52 -7.90
C PRO A 155 -14.97 -25.30 -7.80
N ASP A 156 -15.62 -25.29 -6.62
CA ASP A 156 -16.98 -25.83 -6.46
C ASP A 156 -18.02 -24.71 -6.60
N VAL A 157 -18.76 -24.73 -7.70
CA VAL A 157 -19.83 -23.78 -8.00
C VAL A 157 -20.90 -23.70 -6.88
N ALA A 158 -21.05 -24.76 -6.05
CA ALA A 158 -21.95 -24.75 -4.92
C ALA A 158 -21.53 -23.69 -3.85
N ASN A 159 -20.27 -23.31 -3.82
CA ASN A 159 -19.71 -22.32 -2.92
C ASN A 159 -19.86 -20.87 -3.43
N HIS A 160 -20.16 -20.63 -4.70
CA HIS A 160 -20.16 -19.30 -5.32
C HIS A 160 -21.09 -18.28 -4.67
N LYS A 161 -22.00 -18.69 -3.81
CA LYS A 161 -22.90 -17.78 -3.05
C LYS A 161 -22.50 -17.65 -1.58
N GLN A 162 -21.43 -18.31 -1.17
CA GLN A 162 -20.92 -18.21 0.19
C GLN A 162 -19.97 -17.01 0.30
N PRO A 163 -19.98 -16.29 1.42
CA PRO A 163 -19.01 -15.22 1.67
C PRO A 163 -17.61 -15.80 1.89
N VAL A 164 -16.60 -15.05 1.47
CA VAL A 164 -15.17 -15.35 1.70
C VAL A 164 -14.78 -14.96 3.12
N MET A 165 -13.97 -15.79 3.81
CA MET A 165 -13.45 -15.42 5.13
C MET A 165 -12.47 -14.25 5.04
N GLY A 166 -11.70 -14.15 3.96
CA GLY A 166 -10.80 -13.04 3.70
C GLY A 166 -9.66 -12.95 4.71
N ALA A 167 -8.98 -14.07 4.97
CA ALA A 167 -7.83 -14.07 5.87
C ALA A 167 -6.60 -13.41 5.23
N ASN A 168 -6.40 -13.66 3.94
CA ASN A 168 -5.41 -12.98 3.13
C ASN A 168 -5.96 -11.68 2.54
N ASP A 169 -7.15 -11.77 1.98
CA ASP A 169 -7.91 -10.76 1.25
C ASP A 169 -8.96 -10.10 2.18
N GLY A 170 -8.66 -9.11 2.79
CA GLY A 170 -8.15 -7.93 3.33
C GLY A 170 -7.59 -8.05 4.75
N ALA A 171 -7.76 -9.18 5.54
CA ALA A 171 -7.30 -9.15 6.92
C ALA A 171 -5.77 -9.10 7.06
N SER A 172 -5.00 -9.60 6.08
CA SER A 172 -3.54 -9.63 6.14
C SER A 172 -2.93 -8.22 6.10
N GLY A 173 -3.34 -7.39 5.13
CA GLY A 173 -2.87 -6.01 5.01
C GLY A 173 -3.22 -5.17 6.24
N VAL A 174 -4.47 -5.25 6.68
CA VAL A 174 -4.93 -4.59 7.92
C VAL A 174 -4.11 -5.01 9.13
N ALA A 175 -3.83 -6.30 9.30
CA ALA A 175 -3.06 -6.82 10.43
C ALA A 175 -1.64 -6.26 10.48
N VAL A 176 -0.95 -6.16 9.32
CA VAL A 176 0.36 -5.52 9.21
C VAL A 176 0.27 -4.06 9.64
N LEU A 177 -0.72 -3.30 9.17
CA LEU A 177 -0.87 -1.88 9.49
C LEU A 177 -1.19 -1.64 10.97
N LEU A 178 -2.03 -2.47 11.59
CA LEU A 178 -2.33 -2.39 13.02
C LEU A 178 -1.08 -2.68 13.89
N GLN A 179 -0.30 -3.70 13.54
CA GLN A 179 0.93 -4.02 14.25
C GLN A 179 2.00 -2.93 14.04
N LEU A 180 2.11 -2.37 12.84
CA LEU A 180 2.98 -1.25 12.54
C LEU A 180 2.61 -0.01 13.38
N ALA A 181 1.33 0.33 13.48
CA ALA A 181 0.86 1.44 14.32
C ALA A 181 1.29 1.28 15.77
N LYS A 182 1.14 0.06 16.33
CA LYS A 182 1.56 -0.26 17.70
C LYS A 182 3.08 -0.09 17.87
N GLN A 183 3.86 -0.51 16.89
CA GLN A 183 5.31 -0.40 16.92
C GLN A 183 5.76 1.05 16.81
N LEU A 184 5.22 1.81 15.86
CA LEU A 184 5.53 3.25 15.72
C LEU A 184 5.15 4.05 16.97
N LYS A 185 4.07 3.68 17.66
CA LYS A 185 3.73 4.30 18.95
C LYS A 185 4.78 4.02 20.03
N ALA A 186 5.36 2.83 20.06
CA ALA A 186 6.38 2.45 21.04
C ALA A 186 7.74 3.08 20.73
N ASP A 187 8.14 3.09 19.47
CA ASP A 187 9.46 3.53 19.01
C ASP A 187 9.51 5.05 18.75
N GLY A 188 8.37 5.64 18.41
CA GLY A 188 8.26 7.01 17.90
C GLY A 188 8.57 7.09 16.40
N THR A 189 8.16 8.19 15.76
CA THR A 189 8.49 8.52 14.37
C THR A 189 8.47 10.02 14.17
N THR A 190 9.36 10.53 13.32
CA THR A 190 9.36 11.94 12.90
C THR A 190 8.43 12.20 11.73
N LEU A 191 8.02 11.15 11.01
CA LEU A 191 7.02 11.23 9.95
C LEU A 191 5.60 11.26 10.52
N GLY A 192 4.71 11.94 9.81
CA GLY A 192 3.29 11.67 9.90
C GLY A 192 2.96 10.36 9.17
N VAL A 193 2.23 9.48 9.81
CA VAL A 193 1.75 8.25 9.17
C VAL A 193 0.24 8.20 9.30
N ASP A 194 -0.43 8.13 8.15
CA ASP A 194 -1.88 7.98 8.07
C ASP A 194 -2.21 6.56 7.61
N ILE A 195 -2.92 5.82 8.46
CA ILE A 195 -3.40 4.47 8.18
C ILE A 195 -4.85 4.58 7.76
N LEU A 196 -5.14 4.27 6.50
CA LEU A 196 -6.47 4.30 5.92
C LEU A 196 -6.97 2.87 5.70
N LEU A 197 -7.87 2.41 6.55
CA LEU A 197 -8.57 1.15 6.38
C LEU A 197 -9.83 1.44 5.57
N VAL A 198 -9.86 1.00 4.31
CA VAL A 198 -10.96 1.26 3.37
C VAL A 198 -12.00 0.15 3.41
N ASP A 199 -13.26 0.52 3.17
CA ASP A 199 -14.43 -0.36 3.21
C ASP A 199 -14.98 -0.60 1.80
N ALA A 200 -15.65 -1.72 1.59
CA ALA A 200 -16.34 -2.04 0.34
C ALA A 200 -15.43 -1.99 -0.90
N GLU A 201 -14.18 -2.42 -0.74
CA GLU A 201 -13.28 -2.66 -1.86
C GLU A 201 -13.83 -3.82 -2.70
N ASP A 202 -14.15 -4.93 -2.04
CA ASP A 202 -14.41 -6.25 -2.62
C ASP A 202 -15.89 -6.50 -2.96
N MET A 203 -16.65 -5.40 -3.14
CA MET A 203 -18.06 -5.42 -3.57
C MET A 203 -18.23 -5.39 -5.09
N GLY A 204 -17.12 -5.46 -5.82
CA GLY A 204 -17.08 -5.28 -7.26
C GLY A 204 -17.78 -6.37 -8.06
N ILE A 205 -18.23 -6.00 -9.24
CA ILE A 205 -18.76 -6.91 -10.27
C ILE A 205 -17.74 -7.00 -11.39
N ASN A 206 -17.40 -8.23 -11.79
CA ASN A 206 -16.51 -8.45 -12.92
C ASN A 206 -17.00 -7.65 -14.16
N ASP A 207 -16.05 -7.08 -14.91
CA ASP A 207 -16.30 -6.25 -16.10
C ASP A 207 -16.88 -4.83 -15.79
N ILE A 208 -17.04 -4.43 -14.51
CA ILE A 208 -17.49 -3.09 -14.10
C ILE A 208 -16.45 -2.50 -13.13
N GLU A 209 -15.41 -1.86 -13.67
CA GLU A 209 -14.29 -1.32 -12.85
C GLU A 209 -14.75 -0.38 -11.74
N GLU A 210 -15.72 0.49 -12.01
CA GLU A 210 -16.22 1.49 -11.06
C GLU A 210 -17.00 0.88 -9.89
N SER A 211 -17.27 -0.42 -9.93
CA SER A 211 -17.96 -1.13 -8.84
C SER A 211 -17.03 -1.64 -7.73
N TRP A 212 -15.71 -1.57 -7.93
CA TRP A 212 -14.67 -1.97 -6.98
C TRP A 212 -14.18 -0.77 -6.16
N CYS A 213 -13.50 -1.01 -5.05
CA CYS A 213 -12.81 0.02 -4.25
C CYS A 213 -13.70 1.20 -3.83
N LEU A 214 -14.98 0.93 -3.52
CA LEU A 214 -15.99 1.98 -3.31
C LEU A 214 -15.65 2.91 -2.14
N GLY A 215 -15.00 2.39 -1.08
CA GLY A 215 -14.56 3.19 0.06
C GLY A 215 -13.45 4.15 -0.32
N THR A 216 -12.49 3.72 -1.11
CA THR A 216 -11.41 4.58 -1.60
C THR A 216 -11.91 5.62 -2.59
N GLN A 217 -12.80 5.26 -3.50
CA GLN A 217 -13.45 6.22 -4.39
C GLN A 217 -14.18 7.32 -3.59
N TYR A 218 -14.87 6.94 -2.51
CA TYR A 218 -15.51 7.89 -1.61
C TYR A 218 -14.48 8.78 -0.90
N TRP A 219 -13.40 8.18 -0.35
CA TRP A 219 -12.37 8.90 0.39
C TRP A 219 -11.62 9.89 -0.50
N THR A 220 -11.31 9.56 -1.76
CA THR A 220 -10.58 10.45 -2.68
C THR A 220 -11.35 11.74 -2.99
N THR A 221 -12.68 11.66 -2.95
CA THR A 221 -13.56 12.84 -3.13
C THR A 221 -13.90 13.55 -1.81
N HIS A 222 -13.67 12.87 -0.67
CA HIS A 222 -13.93 13.37 0.69
C HIS A 222 -12.74 13.09 1.61
N PRO A 223 -11.53 13.61 1.31
CA PRO A 223 -10.36 13.32 2.13
C PRO A 223 -10.56 13.82 3.56
N HIS A 224 -9.99 13.09 4.52
CA HIS A 224 -10.12 13.38 5.95
C HIS A 224 -9.48 14.72 6.37
N VAL A 225 -8.57 15.24 5.53
CA VAL A 225 -7.96 16.57 5.66
C VAL A 225 -8.10 17.31 4.34
N ALA A 226 -8.59 18.56 4.38
CA ALA A 226 -8.72 19.37 3.19
C ALA A 226 -7.33 19.64 2.57
N GLY A 227 -7.19 19.35 1.27
CA GLY A 227 -5.93 19.53 0.55
C GLY A 227 -4.85 18.51 0.96
N TYR A 228 -5.25 17.33 1.47
CA TYR A 228 -4.35 16.25 1.89
C TYR A 228 -3.34 15.89 0.78
N LYS A 229 -2.05 15.92 1.13
CA LYS A 229 -0.94 15.65 0.22
C LYS A 229 0.18 14.91 0.94
N PRO A 230 0.10 13.59 1.08
CA PRO A 230 1.21 12.80 1.57
C PRO A 230 2.34 12.76 0.54
N LEU A 231 3.53 12.30 0.94
CA LEU A 231 4.63 12.04 0.03
C LEU A 231 4.21 11.03 -1.04
N PHE A 232 3.65 9.91 -0.60
CA PHE A 232 3.04 8.88 -1.44
C PHE A 232 2.20 7.94 -0.58
N GLY A 233 1.51 6.99 -1.23
CA GLY A 233 0.74 5.91 -0.60
C GLY A 233 1.38 4.55 -0.84
N ILE A 234 1.15 3.61 0.09
CA ILE A 234 1.43 2.17 -0.05
C ILE A 234 0.16 1.42 0.30
N LEU A 235 -0.38 0.71 -0.67
CA LEU A 235 -1.47 -0.24 -0.48
C LEU A 235 -0.89 -1.61 -0.11
N LEU A 236 -1.52 -2.29 0.81
CA LEU A 236 -1.26 -3.68 1.17
C LEU A 236 -2.49 -4.52 0.87
N ASP A 237 -2.43 -5.34 -0.15
CA ASP A 237 -3.48 -6.30 -0.47
C ASP A 237 -2.93 -7.71 -0.61
N MET A 238 -3.60 -8.70 0.01
CA MET A 238 -3.22 -10.12 -0.01
C MET A 238 -1.75 -10.36 0.37
N VAL A 239 -1.28 -9.77 1.48
CA VAL A 239 0.13 -9.77 1.87
C VAL A 239 0.51 -10.83 2.92
N GLY A 240 -0.35 -11.85 3.12
CA GLY A 240 -0.16 -12.82 4.20
C GLY A 240 0.16 -14.25 3.77
N ALA A 241 -0.02 -14.64 2.51
CA ALA A 241 0.15 -16.02 2.08
C ALA A 241 1.61 -16.51 2.23
N GLU A 242 1.79 -17.79 2.65
CA GLU A 242 3.11 -18.38 2.88
C GLU A 242 4.01 -18.36 1.63
N ASP A 243 3.42 -18.48 0.45
CA ASP A 243 4.12 -18.50 -0.85
C ASP A 243 3.86 -17.25 -1.70
N ALA A 244 3.55 -16.13 -1.06
CA ALA A 244 3.25 -14.85 -1.71
C ALA A 244 4.37 -14.40 -2.68
N ARG A 245 3.99 -13.64 -3.70
CA ARG A 245 4.92 -13.10 -4.70
C ARG A 245 4.56 -11.67 -5.01
N PHE A 246 5.26 -10.75 -4.37
CA PHE A 246 5.09 -9.31 -4.60
C PHE A 246 5.94 -8.90 -5.79
N THR A 247 5.31 -8.70 -6.95
CA THR A 247 5.95 -8.24 -8.18
C THR A 247 5.65 -6.75 -8.40
N ARG A 248 6.35 -6.11 -9.35
CA ARG A 248 6.13 -4.69 -9.69
C ARG A 248 4.82 -4.56 -10.45
N GLU A 249 3.76 -4.19 -9.76
CA GLU A 249 2.46 -3.96 -10.37
C GLU A 249 2.56 -2.84 -11.43
N TYR A 250 1.83 -2.98 -12.55
CA TYR A 250 1.98 -2.15 -13.73
C TYR A 250 1.62 -0.67 -13.48
N TYR A 251 0.47 -0.38 -12.85
CA TYR A 251 0.05 0.99 -12.60
C TYR A 251 0.90 1.67 -11.53
N SER A 252 1.31 0.94 -10.50
CA SER A 252 2.30 1.37 -9.51
C SER A 252 3.61 1.79 -10.19
N SER A 253 4.10 0.97 -11.12
CA SER A 253 5.30 1.26 -11.89
C SER A 253 5.12 2.47 -12.81
N ARG A 254 3.92 2.73 -13.29
CA ARG A 254 3.62 3.84 -14.19
C ARG A 254 3.41 5.17 -13.47
N TYR A 255 2.75 5.17 -12.32
CA TYR A 255 2.37 6.39 -11.62
C TYR A 255 3.29 6.75 -10.46
N ALA A 256 3.99 5.77 -9.87
CA ALA A 256 4.79 5.90 -8.66
C ALA A 256 6.15 5.17 -8.74
N SER A 257 6.79 5.09 -9.93
CA SER A 257 7.98 4.27 -10.17
C SER A 257 9.11 4.54 -9.18
N GLY A 258 9.44 5.81 -8.86
CA GLY A 258 10.51 6.16 -7.93
C GLY A 258 10.25 5.67 -6.51
N PHE A 259 8.98 5.72 -6.06
CA PHE A 259 8.58 5.18 -4.76
C PHE A 259 8.55 3.65 -4.78
N GLY A 260 8.13 3.04 -5.88
CA GLY A 260 8.26 1.61 -6.09
C GLY A 260 9.71 1.14 -6.00
N ASP A 261 10.65 1.84 -6.62
CA ASP A 261 12.09 1.54 -6.52
C ASP A 261 12.59 1.63 -5.08
N MET A 262 12.18 2.67 -4.34
CA MET A 262 12.49 2.82 -2.91
C MET A 262 11.98 1.61 -2.11
N ILE A 263 10.70 1.23 -2.26
CA ILE A 263 10.08 0.12 -1.52
C ILE A 263 10.82 -1.18 -1.80
N TRP A 264 11.09 -1.53 -3.07
CA TRP A 264 11.81 -2.76 -3.41
C TRP A 264 13.28 -2.76 -2.98
N ASN A 265 13.92 -1.57 -2.89
CA ASN A 265 15.25 -1.44 -2.29
C ASN A 265 15.24 -1.60 -0.76
N CYS A 266 14.12 -1.30 -0.10
CA CYS A 266 13.90 -1.49 1.32
C CYS A 266 13.36 -2.89 1.67
N ALA A 267 13.08 -3.73 0.69
CA ALA A 267 12.45 -5.03 0.88
C ALA A 267 13.22 -5.93 1.83
N ALA A 268 12.52 -6.54 2.78
CA ALA A 268 13.10 -7.27 3.90
C ALA A 268 13.11 -8.79 3.69
N GLY A 269 12.78 -9.30 2.50
CA GLY A 269 12.75 -10.75 2.28
C GLY A 269 12.55 -11.16 0.83
N ASP A 270 12.43 -12.47 0.64
CA ASP A 270 12.44 -13.11 -0.67
C ASP A 270 11.08 -13.12 -1.40
N HIS A 271 9.99 -12.73 -0.73
CA HIS A 271 8.67 -12.60 -1.37
C HIS A 271 8.62 -11.40 -2.33
N PHE A 272 9.45 -10.37 -2.12
CA PHE A 272 9.58 -9.24 -3.02
C PHE A 272 10.40 -9.60 -4.25
N ARG A 273 9.76 -9.68 -5.40
CA ARG A 273 10.38 -10.01 -6.69
C ARG A 273 10.52 -8.74 -7.53
N ASN A 274 11.75 -8.30 -7.79
CA ASN A 274 11.98 -7.11 -8.62
C ASN A 274 11.87 -7.47 -10.10
N ILE A 275 10.68 -7.90 -10.50
CA ILE A 275 10.29 -8.21 -11.88
C ILE A 275 8.96 -7.54 -12.18
N ASP A 276 8.71 -7.26 -13.46
CA ASP A 276 7.43 -6.71 -13.89
C ASP A 276 6.30 -7.69 -13.59
N GLY A 277 5.25 -7.18 -12.96
CA GLY A 277 3.99 -7.87 -12.67
C GLY A 277 2.91 -7.57 -13.69
N GLY A 278 1.70 -8.06 -13.40
CA GLY A 278 0.49 -7.72 -14.16
C GLY A 278 -0.04 -6.33 -13.83
N ALA A 279 -1.18 -5.99 -14.40
CA ALA A 279 -1.99 -4.85 -14.05
C ALA A 279 -3.20 -5.34 -13.25
N VAL A 280 -3.55 -4.64 -12.18
CA VAL A 280 -4.74 -4.91 -11.38
C VAL A 280 -5.52 -3.63 -11.15
N THR A 281 -6.85 -3.71 -11.14
CA THR A 281 -7.71 -2.65 -10.64
C THR A 281 -7.87 -2.85 -9.14
N ASP A 282 -7.33 -1.91 -8.36
CA ASP A 282 -7.34 -1.94 -6.91
C ASP A 282 -7.31 -0.50 -6.35
N ASP A 283 -7.42 -0.32 -5.06
CA ASP A 283 -7.49 0.95 -4.34
C ASP A 283 -6.41 1.96 -4.77
N HIS A 284 -5.19 1.49 -5.03
CA HIS A 284 -4.08 2.34 -5.47
C HIS A 284 -4.36 3.11 -6.77
N ILE A 285 -5.19 2.58 -7.67
CA ILE A 285 -5.54 3.27 -8.91
C ILE A 285 -6.30 4.57 -8.61
N PHE A 286 -7.30 4.50 -7.74
CA PHE A 286 -8.12 5.67 -7.38
C PHE A 286 -7.30 6.70 -6.60
N ILE A 287 -6.35 6.25 -5.75
CA ILE A 287 -5.39 7.13 -5.07
C ILE A 287 -4.49 7.85 -6.09
N ASN A 288 -3.93 7.12 -7.07
CA ASN A 288 -3.13 7.68 -8.16
C ASN A 288 -3.93 8.68 -9.01
N GLN A 289 -5.18 8.36 -9.34
CA GLN A 289 -6.09 9.26 -10.08
C GLN A 289 -6.40 10.53 -9.30
N ALA A 290 -6.44 10.47 -7.98
CA ALA A 290 -6.58 11.65 -7.11
C ALA A 290 -5.29 12.51 -7.01
N GLY A 291 -4.20 12.09 -7.66
CA GLY A 291 -2.94 12.83 -7.73
C GLY A 291 -1.97 12.51 -6.58
N ILE A 292 -2.19 11.45 -5.84
CA ILE A 292 -1.29 10.93 -4.81
C ILE A 292 -0.57 9.71 -5.39
N PRO A 293 0.76 9.73 -5.63
CA PRO A 293 1.48 8.54 -6.06
C PRO A 293 1.25 7.40 -5.07
N CYS A 294 0.82 6.24 -5.54
CA CYS A 294 0.53 5.09 -4.69
C CYS A 294 1.06 3.81 -5.32
N VAL A 295 1.75 3.02 -4.52
CA VAL A 295 2.30 1.71 -4.89
C VAL A 295 1.49 0.63 -4.21
N ASP A 296 1.15 -0.40 -4.95
CA ASP A 296 0.47 -1.58 -4.47
C ASP A 296 1.48 -2.70 -4.21
N ILE A 297 1.46 -3.24 -3.00
CA ILE A 297 2.15 -4.47 -2.61
C ILE A 297 1.08 -5.56 -2.55
N ILE A 298 1.03 -6.38 -3.60
CA ILE A 298 -0.01 -7.38 -3.79
C ILE A 298 0.58 -8.72 -4.25
N ASP A 299 0.01 -9.84 -3.78
CA ASP A 299 0.40 -11.19 -4.25
C ASP A 299 -0.14 -11.44 -5.66
N MET A 300 0.68 -11.14 -6.66
CA MET A 300 0.39 -11.37 -8.07
C MET A 300 1.17 -12.56 -8.62
N ARG A 301 0.46 -13.47 -9.28
CA ARG A 301 1.04 -14.70 -9.84
C ARG A 301 0.78 -14.80 -11.34
N THR A 302 1.80 -14.56 -12.14
CA THR A 302 1.71 -14.61 -13.60
C THR A 302 1.60 -16.03 -14.16
N ASP A 303 1.79 -17.06 -13.32
CA ASP A 303 1.73 -18.48 -13.65
C ASP A 303 0.41 -19.16 -13.24
N GLY A 304 -0.54 -18.40 -12.66
CA GLY A 304 -1.86 -18.88 -12.24
C GLY A 304 -2.98 -18.57 -13.24
N ASN A 305 -4.15 -19.19 -13.05
CA ASN A 305 -5.31 -18.96 -13.91
C ASN A 305 -6.01 -17.62 -13.63
N SER A 306 -5.94 -17.13 -12.39
CA SER A 306 -6.56 -15.87 -11.94
C SER A 306 -5.63 -14.67 -11.97
N GLY A 307 -4.31 -14.89 -12.05
CA GLY A 307 -3.32 -13.83 -11.84
C GLY A 307 -3.01 -13.54 -10.38
N PHE A 308 -3.70 -14.19 -9.43
CA PHE A 308 -3.59 -14.04 -7.98
C PHE A 308 -3.30 -15.37 -7.28
N CYS A 309 -3.26 -15.37 -5.95
CA CYS A 309 -3.08 -16.58 -5.18
C CYS A 309 -4.21 -17.60 -5.44
N PRO A 310 -3.94 -18.91 -5.31
CA PRO A 310 -4.91 -19.96 -5.69
C PRO A 310 -6.20 -19.96 -4.86
N VAL A 311 -6.20 -19.29 -3.69
CA VAL A 311 -7.37 -19.22 -2.79
C VAL A 311 -8.14 -17.89 -2.91
N TRP A 312 -7.69 -16.98 -3.78
CA TRP A 312 -8.34 -15.71 -4.02
C TRP A 312 -9.80 -15.90 -4.45
N HIS A 313 -10.72 -15.23 -3.75
CA HIS A 313 -12.16 -15.30 -3.92
C HIS A 313 -12.73 -16.73 -3.81
N THR A 314 -12.17 -17.55 -2.91
CA THR A 314 -12.65 -18.88 -2.59
C THR A 314 -12.98 -19.00 -1.11
N ILE A 315 -13.74 -20.03 -0.71
CA ILE A 315 -13.97 -20.35 0.71
C ILE A 315 -12.69 -20.85 1.42
N SER A 316 -11.60 -21.07 0.68
CA SER A 316 -10.32 -21.54 1.19
C SER A 316 -9.36 -20.41 1.60
N ASP A 317 -9.76 -19.14 1.47
CA ASP A 317 -9.00 -18.02 2.03
C ASP A 317 -9.20 -17.92 3.54
N THR A 318 -8.46 -18.72 4.27
CA THR A 318 -8.58 -18.96 5.72
C THR A 318 -7.24 -18.83 6.43
N MET A 319 -7.26 -18.72 7.77
CA MET A 319 -6.08 -18.44 8.61
C MET A 319 -4.94 -19.46 8.49
N ASP A 320 -5.20 -20.68 8.04
CA ASP A 320 -4.18 -21.70 7.79
C ASP A 320 -3.30 -21.41 6.56
N ARG A 321 -3.65 -20.42 5.76
CA ARG A 321 -2.87 -19.94 4.62
C ARG A 321 -1.93 -18.78 4.97
N ILE A 322 -2.09 -18.17 6.14
CA ILE A 322 -1.35 -16.97 6.53
C ILE A 322 -0.07 -17.35 7.26
N SER A 323 1.05 -16.79 6.80
CA SER A 323 2.38 -16.98 7.34
C SER A 323 2.84 -15.77 8.16
N PRO A 324 3.25 -15.94 9.41
CA PRO A 324 3.84 -14.85 10.18
C PRO A 324 5.16 -14.36 9.56
N TYR A 325 5.87 -15.20 8.79
CA TYR A 325 7.10 -14.81 8.12
C TYR A 325 6.85 -13.84 6.99
N THR A 326 5.82 -14.08 6.16
CA THR A 326 5.41 -13.16 5.10
C THR A 326 4.97 -11.82 5.68
N LEU A 327 4.14 -11.85 6.75
CA LEU A 327 3.73 -10.63 7.46
C LEU A 327 4.93 -9.88 8.05
N THR A 328 5.96 -10.61 8.54
CA THR A 328 7.23 -9.99 9.02
C THR A 328 7.96 -9.28 7.89
N GLU A 329 8.11 -9.91 6.72
CA GLU A 329 8.80 -9.31 5.59
C GLU A 329 8.11 -8.02 5.11
N VAL A 330 6.78 -8.04 5.01
CA VAL A 330 6.02 -6.86 4.59
C VAL A 330 6.12 -5.74 5.63
N GLY A 331 5.87 -6.05 6.90
CA GLY A 331 5.94 -5.06 7.98
C GLY A 331 7.34 -4.49 8.16
N GLN A 332 8.38 -5.32 8.06
CA GLN A 332 9.77 -4.88 8.11
C GLN A 332 10.13 -3.99 6.92
N THR A 333 9.61 -4.30 5.73
CA THR A 333 9.78 -3.45 4.55
C THR A 333 9.21 -2.04 4.80
N LEU A 334 8.01 -1.94 5.40
CA LEU A 334 7.44 -0.63 5.76
C LEU A 334 8.28 0.12 6.78
N ILE A 335 8.82 -0.56 7.79
CA ILE A 335 9.74 0.05 8.78
C ILE A 335 10.99 0.58 8.09
N ASN A 336 11.58 -0.19 7.17
CA ASN A 336 12.76 0.22 6.41
C ASN A 336 12.46 1.46 5.53
N VAL A 337 11.29 1.51 4.90
CA VAL A 337 10.84 2.68 4.11
C VAL A 337 10.70 3.91 5.01
N ILE A 338 10.03 3.78 6.16
CA ILE A 338 9.85 4.87 7.13
C ILE A 338 11.23 5.37 7.60
N SER A 339 12.12 4.46 8.02
CA SER A 339 13.48 4.81 8.46
C SER A 339 14.30 5.54 7.37
N THR A 340 14.12 5.15 6.10
CA THR A 340 14.78 5.81 4.96
C THR A 340 14.26 7.24 4.78
N LEU A 341 12.93 7.43 4.84
CA LEU A 341 12.32 8.75 4.71
C LEU A 341 12.63 9.71 5.87
N GLU A 342 12.89 9.18 7.06
CA GLU A 342 13.30 9.98 8.24
C GLU A 342 14.73 10.49 8.14
N GLN A 343 15.57 9.87 7.33
CA GLN A 343 16.97 10.25 7.11
C GLN A 343 17.13 11.30 5.99
N GLU A 344 16.11 11.49 5.15
CA GLU A 344 16.06 12.50 4.09
C GLU A 344 15.54 13.86 4.61
#